data_a605eddb5f4247c5a05e17bbb2b7a4ee
#
_entry.id   a605eddb5f4247c5a05e17bbb2b7a4ee
#
_cell.length_a   1.000
_cell.length_b   1.000
_cell.length_c   1.000
_cell.angle_alpha   90.00
_cell.angle_beta   90.00
_cell.angle_gamma   90.00
#
_symmetry.space_group_name_H-M   'P 1'
#
loop_
_entity.id
_entity.type
_entity.pdbx_description
1 polymer ?
#
loop_
_entity_poly.entity_id
_entity_poly.type
_entity_poly.pdbx_seq_one_letter_code
_entity_poly.pdbx_strand_id
1 'polypeptide(L)'
;VGGAAAEADGSRAVSPPAYRVETDGFGASEADIRAVLDSASRELWQFFPDYRIEPILVTRGRSGPITLFQRNDRGEVVIRLDTEKTYWSQYAYQFAHEFCHVLCGYREGNQGQRWFEETLCEAASLYVMQSMSRTWKTSAPYDHWRDYRDALRDYVDDILRKRDRLHEIYTQGLPEFYRAHQAELEKDP
;
A
#
# COMPACT_ATOMS: atom_id res chain seq x y z
N VAL A 1 41.43 30.52 7.72
CA VAL A 1 40.39 30.82 6.76
C VAL A 1 39.81 29.50 6.30
N GLY A 2 38.78 29.02 6.97
CA GLY A 2 38.07 27.79 6.64
C GLY A 2 36.66 28.14 6.21
N GLY A 3 36.36 28.02 4.92
CA GLY A 3 35.02 28.14 4.40
C GLY A 3 34.25 26.84 4.65
N ALA A 4 33.25 26.89 5.50
CA ALA A 4 32.27 25.82 5.60
C ALA A 4 31.37 25.93 4.39
N ALA A 5 31.44 24.93 3.51
CA ALA A 5 30.44 24.72 2.46
C ALA A 5 29.14 24.25 3.13
N ALA A 6 28.09 25.06 3.00
CA ALA A 6 26.74 24.66 3.35
C ALA A 6 26.31 23.55 2.36
N GLU A 7 26.17 22.34 2.86
CA GLU A 7 25.49 21.28 2.14
C GLU A 7 24.02 21.70 1.98
N ALA A 8 23.63 22.00 0.76
CA ALA A 8 22.24 22.17 0.39
C ALA A 8 21.56 20.80 0.53
N ASP A 9 20.73 20.64 1.52
CA ASP A 9 19.76 19.56 1.63
C ASP A 9 18.80 19.62 0.44
N GLY A 10 19.23 18.99 -0.63
CA GLY A 10 18.43 18.78 -1.82
C GLY A 10 17.45 17.64 -1.59
N SER A 11 16.43 17.85 -0.79
CA SER A 11 15.27 16.96 -0.74
C SER A 11 14.68 16.88 -2.15
N ARG A 12 15.19 15.93 -2.93
CA ARG A 12 14.67 15.62 -4.26
C ARG A 12 13.27 15.04 -4.06
N ALA A 13 12.24 15.84 -4.37
CA ALA A 13 10.87 15.38 -4.33
C ALA A 13 10.76 14.12 -5.20
N VAL A 14 10.58 12.97 -4.56
CA VAL A 14 10.45 11.69 -5.24
C VAL A 14 9.07 11.68 -5.90
N SER A 15 9.04 11.75 -7.22
CA SER A 15 7.78 11.65 -7.96
C SER A 15 7.21 10.24 -7.79
N PRO A 16 5.91 10.11 -7.48
CA PRO A 16 5.27 8.81 -7.42
C PRO A 16 5.34 8.11 -8.77
N PRO A 17 5.21 6.78 -8.82
CA PRO A 17 5.21 6.03 -10.06
C PRO A 17 4.07 6.49 -10.97
N ALA A 18 4.30 6.41 -12.28
CA ALA A 18 3.26 6.71 -13.25
C ALA A 18 2.17 5.64 -13.20
N TYR A 19 0.94 6.06 -12.96
CA TYR A 19 -0.22 5.19 -13.07
C TYR A 19 -1.43 5.96 -13.66
N ARG A 20 -2.35 5.22 -14.20
CA ARG A 20 -3.65 5.73 -14.67
C ARG A 20 -4.78 4.96 -14.02
N VAL A 21 -5.94 5.58 -13.92
CA VAL A 21 -7.14 5.00 -13.34
C VAL A 21 -8.21 4.90 -14.39
N GLU A 22 -8.80 3.72 -14.57
CA GLU A 22 -10.05 3.54 -15.29
C GLU A 22 -11.20 3.56 -14.28
N THR A 23 -12.04 4.59 -14.37
CA THR A 23 -13.05 4.90 -13.35
C THR A 23 -14.32 4.07 -13.45
N ASP A 24 -14.47 3.30 -14.51
CA ASP A 24 -15.68 2.51 -14.74
C ASP A 24 -15.94 1.55 -13.58
N GLY A 25 -17.15 1.60 -13.05
CA GLY A 25 -17.60 0.79 -11.92
C GLY A 25 -17.21 1.29 -10.53
N PHE A 26 -16.31 2.26 -10.39
CA PHE A 26 -15.97 2.81 -9.06
C PHE A 26 -17.05 3.74 -8.49
N GLY A 27 -17.78 4.45 -9.33
CA GLY A 27 -18.79 5.43 -8.88
C GLY A 27 -18.20 6.62 -8.12
N ALA A 28 -16.94 6.98 -8.43
CA ALA A 28 -16.20 8.12 -7.89
C ALA A 28 -15.44 8.83 -9.02
N SER A 29 -15.05 10.09 -8.79
CA SER A 29 -14.28 10.84 -9.79
C SER A 29 -12.84 10.32 -9.89
N GLU A 30 -12.24 10.40 -11.09
CA GLU A 30 -10.83 10.06 -11.27
C GLU A 30 -9.93 10.90 -10.35
N ALA A 31 -10.23 12.20 -10.22
CA ALA A 31 -9.45 13.11 -9.39
C ALA A 31 -9.41 12.69 -7.93
N ASP A 32 -10.56 12.27 -7.36
CA ASP A 32 -10.62 11.82 -5.98
C ASP A 32 -9.92 10.49 -5.77
N ILE A 33 -10.14 9.52 -6.67
CA ILE A 33 -9.44 8.23 -6.62
C ILE A 33 -7.93 8.49 -6.67
N ARG A 34 -7.45 9.25 -7.64
CA ARG A 34 -6.02 9.58 -7.75
C ARG A 34 -5.47 10.25 -6.50
N ALA A 35 -6.21 11.18 -5.92
CA ALA A 35 -5.79 11.89 -4.72
C ALA A 35 -5.53 10.94 -3.53
N VAL A 36 -6.38 9.91 -3.37
CA VAL A 36 -6.18 8.85 -2.35
C VAL A 36 -4.98 7.97 -2.70
N LEU A 37 -4.92 7.49 -3.95
CA LEU A 37 -3.85 6.60 -4.39
C LEU A 37 -2.48 7.29 -4.38
N ASP A 38 -2.41 8.58 -4.75
CA ASP A 38 -1.19 9.40 -4.65
C ASP A 38 -0.73 9.56 -3.21
N SER A 39 -1.67 9.71 -2.28
CA SER A 39 -1.34 9.76 -0.86
C SER A 39 -0.78 8.42 -0.38
N ALA A 40 -1.43 7.31 -0.73
CA ALA A 40 -1.00 5.97 -0.33
C ALA A 40 0.36 5.59 -0.95
N SER A 41 0.53 5.79 -2.27
CA SER A 41 1.79 5.47 -2.94
C SER A 41 2.98 6.24 -2.38
N ARG A 42 2.80 7.51 -2.04
CA ARG A 42 3.85 8.37 -1.48
C ARG A 42 4.42 7.84 -0.17
N GLU A 43 3.57 7.25 0.68
CA GLU A 43 3.99 6.71 1.97
C GLU A 43 4.94 5.51 1.84
N LEU A 44 4.87 4.74 0.76
CA LEU A 44 5.82 3.68 0.47
C LEU A 44 6.96 4.14 -0.44
N TRP A 45 6.64 4.90 -1.50
CA TRP A 45 7.58 5.27 -2.53
C TRP A 45 8.77 6.08 -2.03
N GLN A 46 8.61 6.84 -0.95
CA GLN A 46 9.69 7.60 -0.32
C GLN A 46 10.89 6.74 0.10
N PHE A 47 10.70 5.43 0.31
CA PHE A 47 11.75 4.49 0.66
C PHE A 47 12.46 3.90 -0.56
N PHE A 48 11.99 4.20 -1.76
CA PHE A 48 12.48 3.62 -3.02
C PHE A 48 12.90 4.70 -4.05
N PRO A 49 13.72 5.69 -3.69
CA PRO A 49 13.96 6.89 -4.52
C PRO A 49 14.57 6.57 -5.89
N ASP A 50 15.33 5.49 -6.00
CA ASP A 50 16.01 5.08 -7.23
C ASP A 50 15.37 3.87 -7.91
N TYR A 51 14.27 3.35 -7.33
CA TYR A 51 13.60 2.19 -7.89
C TYR A 51 12.76 2.57 -9.11
N ARG A 52 12.67 1.65 -10.05
CA ARG A 52 11.87 1.82 -11.26
C ARG A 52 10.91 0.67 -11.39
N ILE A 53 9.65 1.00 -11.58
CA ILE A 53 8.60 0.04 -11.86
C ILE A 53 7.95 0.32 -13.21
N GLU A 54 7.31 -0.69 -13.75
CA GLU A 54 6.48 -0.56 -14.94
C GLU A 54 5.29 0.37 -14.63
N PRO A 55 4.73 1.06 -15.64
CA PRO A 55 3.50 1.82 -15.43
C PRO A 55 2.37 0.95 -14.90
N ILE A 56 1.50 1.53 -14.09
CA ILE A 56 0.40 0.81 -13.45
C ILE A 56 -0.94 1.27 -14.04
N LEU A 57 -1.83 0.31 -14.29
CA LEU A 57 -3.24 0.54 -14.54
C LEU A 57 -4.06 0.10 -13.33
N VAL A 58 -4.84 1.02 -12.76
CA VAL A 58 -5.80 0.72 -11.69
C VAL A 58 -7.20 0.63 -12.25
N THR A 59 -7.89 -0.47 -12.00
CA THR A 59 -9.26 -0.73 -12.46
C THR A 59 -10.13 -1.27 -11.33
N ARG A 60 -11.44 -1.29 -11.53
CA ARG A 60 -12.41 -1.90 -10.61
C ARG A 60 -12.41 -3.43 -10.75
N GLY A 61 -12.26 -4.15 -9.65
CA GLY A 61 -12.52 -5.58 -9.49
C GLY A 61 -13.85 -5.87 -8.79
N ARG A 62 -14.19 -7.16 -8.63
CA ARG A 62 -15.40 -7.63 -7.90
C ARG A 62 -15.18 -8.92 -7.12
N SER A 63 -13.93 -9.35 -6.98
CA SER A 63 -13.58 -10.62 -6.33
C SER A 63 -12.38 -10.44 -5.39
N GLY A 64 -12.37 -9.31 -4.67
CA GLY A 64 -11.23 -8.87 -3.89
C GLY A 64 -10.21 -8.07 -4.71
N PRO A 65 -9.30 -7.32 -4.02
CA PRO A 65 -8.17 -6.66 -4.67
C PRO A 65 -7.19 -7.71 -5.23
N ILE A 66 -6.51 -7.37 -6.32
CA ILE A 66 -5.51 -8.24 -6.93
C ILE A 66 -4.58 -7.49 -7.86
N THR A 67 -3.29 -7.79 -7.79
CA THR A 67 -2.31 -7.45 -8.82
C THR A 67 -2.16 -8.63 -9.79
N LEU A 68 -2.30 -8.37 -11.09
CA LEU A 68 -2.20 -9.43 -12.10
C LEU A 68 -0.73 -9.73 -12.43
N PHE A 69 -0.37 -11.01 -12.55
CA PHE A 69 0.96 -11.43 -13.02
C PHE A 69 1.25 -10.97 -14.45
N GLN A 70 0.24 -11.07 -15.31
CA GLN A 70 0.35 -10.70 -16.70
C GLN A 70 0.16 -9.20 -16.89
N ARG A 71 1.08 -8.59 -17.67
CA ARG A 71 0.94 -7.20 -18.10
C ARG A 71 -0.12 -7.11 -19.20
N ASN A 72 -0.80 -5.98 -19.27
CA ASN A 72 -1.71 -5.73 -20.38
C ASN A 72 -0.95 -5.43 -21.69
N ASP A 73 -1.67 -5.21 -22.80
CA ASP A 73 -1.11 -4.95 -24.13
C ASP A 73 -0.22 -3.69 -24.22
N ARG A 74 -0.28 -2.81 -23.19
CA ARG A 74 0.57 -1.61 -23.05
C ARG A 74 1.78 -1.83 -22.17
N GLY A 75 2.00 -3.03 -21.68
CA GLY A 75 3.07 -3.35 -20.74
C GLY A 75 2.83 -2.81 -19.32
N GLU A 76 1.59 -2.45 -18.98
CA GLU A 76 1.24 -1.96 -17.64
C GLU A 76 0.96 -3.12 -16.68
N VAL A 77 1.39 -2.97 -15.42
CA VAL A 77 0.92 -3.78 -14.31
C VAL A 77 -0.54 -3.45 -14.04
N VAL A 78 -1.41 -4.44 -13.95
CA VAL A 78 -2.84 -4.21 -13.68
C VAL A 78 -3.13 -4.49 -12.22
N ILE A 79 -3.58 -3.47 -11.50
CA ILE A 79 -4.13 -3.57 -10.16
C ILE A 79 -5.65 -3.44 -10.23
N ARG A 80 -6.36 -4.40 -9.66
CA ARG A 80 -7.81 -4.33 -9.51
C ARG A 80 -8.16 -4.09 -8.05
N LEU A 81 -9.01 -3.09 -7.78
CA LEU A 81 -9.48 -2.78 -6.43
C LEU A 81 -10.96 -3.16 -6.30
N ASP A 82 -11.31 -3.82 -5.23
CA ASP A 82 -12.70 -4.16 -4.90
C ASP A 82 -13.29 -3.18 -3.89
N THR A 83 -13.47 -1.95 -4.34
CA THR A 83 -14.02 -0.83 -3.57
C THR A 83 -14.80 0.11 -4.48
N GLU A 84 -15.62 0.99 -3.92
CA GLU A 84 -16.44 1.92 -4.71
C GLU A 84 -16.76 3.21 -3.95
N LYS A 85 -17.33 4.19 -4.65
CA LYS A 85 -17.84 5.45 -4.06
C LYS A 85 -16.75 6.15 -3.24
N THR A 86 -17.09 6.53 -2.03
CA THR A 86 -16.24 7.30 -1.12
C THR A 86 -15.60 6.47 -0.01
N TYR A 87 -15.46 5.15 -0.20
CA TYR A 87 -14.80 4.27 0.76
C TYR A 87 -13.27 4.42 0.72
N TRP A 88 -12.78 5.66 0.94
CA TRP A 88 -11.37 6.03 0.75
C TRP A 88 -10.41 5.20 1.58
N SER A 89 -10.79 4.74 2.77
CA SER A 89 -9.97 3.82 3.58
C SER A 89 -9.74 2.49 2.85
N GLN A 90 -10.77 1.96 2.17
CA GLN A 90 -10.62 0.73 1.39
C GLN A 90 -9.74 0.94 0.16
N TYR A 91 -9.88 2.08 -0.53
CA TYR A 91 -8.98 2.42 -1.65
C TYR A 91 -7.53 2.47 -1.18
N ALA A 92 -7.24 3.20 -0.11
CA ALA A 92 -5.89 3.34 0.41
C ALA A 92 -5.31 1.99 0.85
N TYR A 93 -6.07 1.22 1.62
CA TYR A 93 -5.65 -0.06 2.15
C TYR A 93 -5.38 -1.09 1.05
N GLN A 94 -6.35 -1.32 0.16
CA GLN A 94 -6.23 -2.28 -0.93
C GLN A 94 -5.12 -1.88 -1.90
N PHE A 95 -5.05 -0.59 -2.27
CA PHE A 95 -4.01 -0.13 -3.17
C PHE A 95 -2.62 -0.26 -2.55
N ALA A 96 -2.43 0.05 -1.27
CA ALA A 96 -1.14 -0.09 -0.62
C ALA A 96 -0.66 -1.55 -0.59
N HIS A 97 -1.58 -2.51 -0.38
CA HIS A 97 -1.31 -3.94 -0.45
C HIS A 97 -0.81 -4.33 -1.85
N GLU A 98 -1.61 -4.04 -2.86
CA GLU A 98 -1.32 -4.39 -4.25
C GLU A 98 -0.08 -3.66 -4.79
N PHE A 99 0.13 -2.42 -4.37
CA PHE A 99 1.31 -1.65 -4.72
C PHE A 99 2.58 -2.22 -4.08
N CYS A 100 2.48 -2.78 -2.88
CA CYS A 100 3.58 -3.49 -2.25
C CYS A 100 3.99 -4.72 -3.05
N HIS A 101 3.05 -5.50 -3.59
CA HIS A 101 3.35 -6.59 -4.53
C HIS A 101 4.14 -6.08 -5.75
N VAL A 102 3.74 -4.95 -6.33
CA VAL A 102 4.49 -4.34 -7.45
C VAL A 102 5.92 -3.99 -7.04
N LEU A 103 6.11 -3.44 -5.84
CA LEU A 103 7.45 -3.13 -5.29
C LEU A 103 8.29 -4.39 -5.04
N CYS A 104 7.66 -5.51 -4.69
CA CYS A 104 8.32 -6.83 -4.57
C CYS A 104 8.66 -7.45 -5.93
N GLY A 105 8.30 -6.81 -7.04
CA GLY A 105 8.56 -7.33 -8.39
C GLY A 105 7.65 -8.50 -8.77
N TYR A 106 6.40 -8.47 -8.34
CA TYR A 106 5.37 -9.49 -8.47
C TYR A 106 5.28 -10.07 -9.89
N ARG A 107 5.63 -11.36 -10.00
CA ARG A 107 5.64 -12.11 -11.25
C ARG A 107 5.27 -13.56 -11.00
N GLU A 108 4.78 -14.24 -12.04
CA GLU A 108 4.58 -15.68 -11.99
C GLU A 108 5.91 -16.40 -11.72
N GLY A 109 5.93 -17.28 -10.72
CA GLY A 109 7.15 -17.97 -10.30
C GLY A 109 6.96 -18.88 -9.09
N ASN A 110 8.04 -19.10 -8.34
CA ASN A 110 8.01 -19.96 -7.15
C ASN A 110 7.13 -19.31 -6.05
N GLN A 111 6.09 -20.01 -5.64
CA GLN A 111 5.12 -19.57 -4.64
C GLN A 111 5.51 -19.95 -3.20
N GLY A 112 6.66 -20.61 -3.00
CA GLY A 112 7.05 -21.16 -1.69
C GLY A 112 7.24 -20.13 -0.56
N GLN A 113 7.39 -18.84 -0.91
CA GLN A 113 7.52 -17.75 0.07
C GLN A 113 6.36 -16.73 -0.04
N ARG A 114 5.27 -17.11 -0.66
CA ARG A 114 4.13 -16.22 -0.89
C ARG A 114 3.52 -15.73 0.42
N TRP A 115 3.42 -16.58 1.42
CA TRP A 115 2.96 -16.21 2.76
C TRP A 115 3.74 -15.01 3.35
N PHE A 116 5.07 -14.96 3.10
CA PHE A 116 5.91 -13.86 3.58
C PHE A 116 5.64 -12.58 2.81
N GLU A 117 5.49 -12.68 1.49
CA GLU A 117 5.14 -11.53 0.64
C GLU A 117 3.77 -10.98 1.02
N GLU A 118 2.74 -11.82 1.20
CA GLU A 118 1.42 -11.41 1.66
C GLU A 118 1.49 -10.73 3.05
N THR A 119 2.26 -11.28 3.98
CA THR A 119 2.48 -10.67 5.29
C THR A 119 3.13 -9.28 5.17
N LEU A 120 4.11 -9.13 4.28
CA LEU A 120 4.77 -7.86 4.03
C LEU A 120 3.81 -6.85 3.40
N CYS A 121 3.00 -7.25 2.44
CA CYS A 121 2.02 -6.41 1.79
C CYS A 121 0.92 -5.95 2.77
N GLU A 122 0.49 -6.84 3.66
CA GLU A 122 -0.45 -6.50 4.72
C GLU A 122 0.15 -5.50 5.71
N ALA A 123 1.39 -5.72 6.14
CA ALA A 123 2.10 -4.78 7.02
C ALA A 123 2.30 -3.40 6.35
N ALA A 124 2.59 -3.38 5.05
CA ALA A 124 2.70 -2.16 4.26
C ALA A 124 1.37 -1.39 4.22
N SER A 125 0.24 -2.10 4.04
CA SER A 125 -1.10 -1.49 4.05
C SER A 125 -1.39 -0.81 5.39
N LEU A 126 -1.16 -1.50 6.49
CA LEU A 126 -1.36 -0.96 7.84
C LEU A 126 -0.45 0.25 8.11
N TYR A 127 0.82 0.17 7.68
CA TYR A 127 1.78 1.28 7.78
C TYR A 127 1.29 2.50 7.00
N VAL A 128 0.89 2.32 5.73
CA VAL A 128 0.38 3.40 4.86
C VAL A 128 -0.82 4.08 5.49
N MET A 129 -1.79 3.31 5.95
CA MET A 129 -3.00 3.84 6.58
C MET A 129 -2.68 4.67 7.82
N GLN A 130 -1.81 4.17 8.71
CA GLN A 130 -1.36 4.91 9.89
C GLN A 130 -0.57 6.17 9.52
N SER A 131 0.28 6.10 8.51
CA SER A 131 1.04 7.24 8.03
C SER A 131 0.13 8.30 7.42
N MET A 132 -0.80 7.91 6.54
CA MET A 132 -1.82 8.80 5.98
C MET A 132 -2.67 9.45 7.06
N SER A 133 -3.06 8.74 8.12
CA SER A 133 -3.82 9.33 9.24
C SER A 133 -3.06 10.47 9.94
N ARG A 134 -1.73 10.42 9.94
CA ARG A 134 -0.88 11.49 10.48
C ARG A 134 -0.67 12.62 9.48
N THR A 135 -0.35 12.28 8.24
CA THR A 135 -0.04 13.27 7.19
C THR A 135 -1.29 14.07 6.79
N TRP A 136 -2.47 13.46 6.76
CA TRP A 136 -3.71 14.17 6.42
C TRP A 136 -4.17 15.18 7.48
N LYS A 137 -3.58 15.17 8.66
CA LYS A 137 -3.81 16.22 9.65
C LYS A 137 -3.48 17.61 9.08
N THR A 138 -2.42 17.70 8.27
CA THR A 138 -1.88 18.96 7.72
C THR A 138 -1.83 18.99 6.20
N SER A 139 -1.75 17.85 5.56
CA SER A 139 -1.47 17.68 4.12
C SER A 139 -2.45 16.73 3.43
N ALA A 140 -3.72 16.78 3.81
CA ALA A 140 -4.76 16.06 3.07
C ALA A 140 -4.84 16.60 1.63
N PRO A 141 -5.23 15.77 0.63
CA PRO A 141 -5.38 16.20 -0.77
C PRO A 141 -6.34 17.38 -0.94
N TYR A 142 -7.37 17.42 -0.11
CA TYR A 142 -8.33 18.52 -0.02
C TYR A 142 -8.52 18.92 1.44
N ASP A 143 -8.67 20.20 1.74
CA ASP A 143 -8.84 20.69 3.10
C ASP A 143 -10.00 20.03 3.84
N HIS A 144 -11.12 19.78 3.15
CA HIS A 144 -12.29 19.13 3.72
C HIS A 144 -12.13 17.63 3.98
N TRP A 145 -11.00 17.00 3.54
CA TRP A 145 -10.66 15.62 3.85
C TRP A 145 -9.79 15.46 5.10
N ARG A 146 -9.38 16.53 5.73
CA ARG A 146 -8.52 16.44 6.93
C ARG A 146 -9.14 15.59 8.05
N ASP A 147 -10.43 15.68 8.24
CA ASP A 147 -11.13 14.91 9.28
C ASP A 147 -11.26 13.43 8.92
N TYR A 148 -11.14 13.07 7.64
CA TYR A 148 -11.14 11.66 7.20
C TYR A 148 -9.95 10.86 7.76
N ARG A 149 -8.91 11.53 8.26
CA ARG A 149 -7.77 10.90 8.94
C ARG A 149 -8.17 9.97 10.08
N ASP A 150 -9.26 10.29 10.78
CA ASP A 150 -9.76 9.45 11.87
C ASP A 150 -10.35 8.15 11.33
N ALA A 151 -11.06 8.19 10.21
CA ALA A 151 -11.54 6.98 9.53
C ALA A 151 -10.41 6.07 9.02
N LEU A 152 -9.28 6.65 8.59
CA LEU A 152 -8.08 5.88 8.22
C LEU A 152 -7.50 5.14 9.43
N ARG A 153 -7.38 5.81 10.57
CA ARG A 153 -6.90 5.20 11.81
C ARG A 153 -7.85 4.12 12.31
N ASP A 154 -9.15 4.44 12.40
CA ASP A 154 -10.17 3.53 12.93
C ASP A 154 -10.25 2.25 12.08
N TYR A 155 -10.03 2.35 10.76
CA TYR A 155 -9.96 1.19 9.86
C TYR A 155 -8.81 0.24 10.23
N VAL A 156 -7.63 0.78 10.55
CA VAL A 156 -6.48 -0.02 11.02
C VAL A 156 -6.78 -0.67 12.36
N ASP A 157 -7.32 0.12 13.30
CA ASP A 157 -7.65 -0.37 14.66
C ASP A 157 -8.67 -1.51 14.61
N ASP A 158 -9.63 -1.45 13.65
CA ASP A 158 -10.61 -2.50 13.43
C ASP A 158 -9.98 -3.79 12.88
N ILE A 159 -9.02 -3.67 11.98
CA ILE A 159 -8.28 -4.83 11.46
C ILE A 159 -7.47 -5.48 12.56
N LEU A 160 -6.68 -4.67 13.31
CA LEU A 160 -5.80 -5.19 14.36
C LEU A 160 -6.59 -5.85 15.49
N ARG A 161 -7.76 -5.29 15.87
CA ARG A 161 -8.63 -5.91 16.89
C ARG A 161 -9.18 -7.27 16.50
N LYS A 162 -9.30 -7.57 15.22
CA LYS A 162 -9.79 -8.86 14.72
C LYS A 162 -8.71 -9.93 14.58
N ARG A 163 -7.44 -9.59 14.86
CA ARG A 163 -6.30 -10.51 14.72
C ARG A 163 -5.97 -11.18 16.06
N ASP A 164 -6.48 -12.38 16.23
CA ASP A 164 -6.37 -13.12 17.51
C ASP A 164 -4.92 -13.49 17.89
N ARG A 165 -4.03 -13.65 16.92
CA ARG A 165 -2.65 -14.12 17.15
C ARG A 165 -1.63 -13.01 17.47
N LEU A 166 -2.01 -11.73 17.40
CA LEU A 166 -1.08 -10.65 17.73
C LEU A 166 -0.51 -10.76 19.15
N HIS A 167 -1.36 -11.14 20.11
CA HIS A 167 -0.92 -11.33 21.50
C HIS A 167 0.17 -12.39 21.63
N GLU A 168 0.05 -13.50 20.91
CA GLU A 168 1.02 -14.58 20.88
C GLU A 168 2.37 -14.09 20.35
N ILE A 169 2.38 -13.35 19.21
CA ILE A 169 3.59 -12.77 18.64
C ILE A 169 4.26 -11.78 19.60
N TYR A 170 3.48 -10.94 20.29
CA TYR A 170 4.02 -9.99 21.28
C TYR A 170 4.61 -10.68 22.49
N THR A 171 4.07 -11.82 22.89
CA THR A 171 4.48 -12.54 24.10
C THR A 171 5.76 -13.35 23.88
N GLN A 172 5.86 -14.07 22.77
CA GLN A 172 6.98 -14.99 22.50
C GLN A 172 7.98 -14.47 21.46
N GLY A 173 7.61 -13.42 20.73
CA GLY A 173 8.42 -12.87 19.64
C GLY A 173 8.23 -13.59 18.30
N LEU A 174 8.49 -12.85 17.20
CA LEU A 174 8.28 -13.34 15.85
C LEU A 174 9.08 -14.63 15.50
N PRO A 175 10.35 -14.80 15.92
CA PRO A 175 11.08 -16.03 15.58
C PRO A 175 10.49 -17.29 16.21
N GLU A 176 10.04 -17.22 17.45
CA GLU A 176 9.38 -18.33 18.14
C GLU A 176 8.03 -18.64 17.52
N PHE A 177 7.23 -17.61 17.26
CA PHE A 177 5.95 -17.73 16.56
C PHE A 177 6.12 -18.42 15.21
N TYR A 178 7.09 -17.98 14.39
CA TYR A 178 7.35 -18.60 13.10
C TYR A 178 7.71 -20.08 13.23
N ARG A 179 8.63 -20.44 14.13
CA ARG A 179 9.02 -21.85 14.34
C ARG A 179 7.85 -22.74 14.75
N ALA A 180 6.94 -22.20 15.59
CA ALA A 180 5.77 -22.93 16.05
C ALA A 180 4.71 -23.14 14.95
N HIS A 181 4.60 -22.20 14.02
CA HIS A 181 3.54 -22.17 13.00
C HIS A 181 4.04 -22.33 11.55
N GLN A 182 5.33 -22.62 11.35
CA GLN A 182 5.95 -22.67 10.00
C GLN A 182 5.16 -23.54 9.03
N ALA A 183 4.80 -24.76 9.44
CA ALA A 183 4.10 -25.69 8.57
C ALA A 183 2.69 -25.25 8.18
N GLU A 184 2.06 -24.39 8.98
CA GLU A 184 0.77 -23.76 8.70
C GLU A 184 0.96 -22.58 7.75
N LEU A 185 1.90 -21.68 8.08
CA LEU A 185 2.20 -20.46 7.31
C LEU A 185 2.66 -20.76 5.88
N GLU A 186 3.44 -21.82 5.68
CA GLU A 186 3.94 -22.22 4.36
C GLU A 186 2.89 -22.91 3.48
N LYS A 187 1.74 -23.32 4.05
CA LYS A 187 0.65 -23.96 3.32
C LYS A 187 -0.44 -23.00 2.88
N ASP A 188 -0.60 -21.90 3.61
CA ASP A 188 -1.65 -20.91 3.40
C ASP A 188 -0.99 -19.56 3.11
N PRO A 189 -0.72 -19.26 1.82
CA PRO A 189 -0.12 -18.00 1.40
C PRO A 189 -1.08 -16.82 1.50
#